data_5a69bf07089c64dcfeb7533e286d75b2
#
_entry.id   5a69bf07089c64dcfeb7533e286d75b2
#
_cell.length_a   1.000
_cell.length_b   1.000
_cell.length_c   1.000
_cell.angle_alpha   90.00
_cell.angle_beta   90.00
_cell.angle_gamma   90.00
#
_symmetry.space_group_name_H-M   'P 1'
#
loop_
_entity.id
_entity.type
_entity.pdbx_description
1 polymer ?
#
loop_
_entity_poly.entity_id
_entity_poly.type
_entity_poly.pdbx_seq_one_letter_code
_entity_poly.pdbx_strand_id
1 'polypeptide(L)' 'MMDGQGLVTRKQVFACPHCGERISMLLDLSGGFQRYIEDCEVCCNPIEISYQTEDGTLVSFEVRIA' A
#
# COMPACT_ATOMS: atom_id res chain seq x y z
N MET A 1 -22.76 7.80 -10.56
CA MET A 1 -22.22 7.68 -10.72
C MET A 1 -21.47 7.88 -10.60
N MET A 2 -21.36 7.85 -10.36
CA MET A 2 -20.59 7.87 -10.40
C MET A 2 -19.76 7.98 -10.24
N ASP A 3 -19.38 7.84 -10.08
CA ASP A 3 -18.49 7.72 -10.07
C ASP A 3 -17.55 7.94 -10.04
N GLY A 4 -17.48 7.63 -10.01
CA GLY A 4 -16.48 7.59 -9.98
C GLY A 4 -15.53 8.32 -10.01
N GLN A 5 -15.48 8.75 -9.96
CA GLN A 5 -14.60 9.40 -10.07
C GLN A 5 -13.50 9.51 -9.50
N GLY A 6 -12.91 9.21 -9.71
CA GLY A 6 -11.72 9.67 -9.30
C GLY A 6 -10.77 8.80 -8.60
N LEU A 7 -11.16 8.06 -7.68
CA LEU A 7 -10.21 7.23 -6.95
C LEU A 7 -9.96 5.91 -7.64
N VAL A 8 -8.69 5.64 -7.95
CA VAL A 8 -8.27 4.34 -8.45
C VAL A 8 -7.50 3.67 -7.32
N THR A 9 -7.99 2.53 -6.86
CA THR A 9 -7.35 1.82 -5.76
C THR A 9 -6.98 0.41 -6.20
N ARG A 10 -6.01 -0.17 -5.49
CA ARG A 10 -5.54 -1.51 -5.79
C ARG A 10 -5.26 -2.23 -4.49
N LYS A 11 -5.73 -3.47 -4.39
CA LYS A 11 -5.39 -4.32 -3.26
C LYS A 11 -4.00 -4.91 -3.50
N GLN A 12 -3.08 -4.65 -2.59
CA GLN A 12 -1.71 -5.14 -2.69
C GLN A 12 -1.45 -6.13 -1.58
N VAL A 13 -1.06 -7.35 -1.95
CA VAL A 13 -0.74 -8.41 -1.01
C VAL A 13 0.77 -8.48 -0.85
N PHE A 14 1.24 -8.56 0.39
CA PHE A 14 2.67 -8.65 0.66
C PHE A 14 2.90 -9.34 1.99
N ALA A 15 4.15 -9.76 2.24
CA ALA A 15 4.51 -10.39 3.50
C ALA A 15 4.96 -9.33 4.49
N CYS A 16 4.46 -9.40 5.71
CA CYS A 16 4.87 -8.49 6.77
C CYS A 16 6.35 -8.68 7.05
N PRO A 17 7.15 -7.59 7.09
CA PRO A 17 8.58 -7.73 7.34
C PRO A 17 8.92 -8.11 8.77
N HIS A 18 7.94 -8.03 9.70
CA HIS A 18 8.17 -8.44 11.08
C HIS A 18 7.84 -9.91 11.31
N CYS A 19 6.64 -10.33 10.89
CA CYS A 19 6.16 -11.68 11.24
C CYS A 19 6.08 -12.63 10.06
N GLY A 20 6.22 -12.12 8.82
CA GLY A 20 6.21 -12.97 7.65
C GLY A 20 4.82 -13.37 7.16
N GLU A 21 3.78 -12.95 7.86
CA GLU A 21 2.41 -13.29 7.45
C GLU A 21 2.01 -12.49 6.22
N ARG A 22 1.17 -13.11 5.39
CA ARG A 22 0.66 -12.44 4.20
C ARG A 22 -0.48 -11.53 4.59
N ILE A 23 -0.35 -10.27 4.27
CA ILE A 23 -1.36 -9.26 4.58
C ILE A 23 -1.63 -8.45 3.31
N SER A 24 -2.68 -7.65 3.34
CA SER A 24 -3.02 -6.83 2.18
C SER A 24 -3.43 -5.45 2.61
N MET A 25 -3.27 -4.49 1.71
CA MET A 25 -3.66 -3.11 1.93
C MET A 25 -4.18 -2.54 0.64
N LEU A 26 -5.04 -1.52 0.76
CA LEU A 26 -5.53 -0.79 -0.40
C LEU A 26 -4.59 0.36 -0.67
N LEU A 27 -4.11 0.46 -1.89
CA LEU A 27 -3.23 1.53 -2.32
C LEU A 27 -4.01 2.49 -3.20
N ASP A 28 -3.79 3.78 -2.98
CA ASP A 28 -4.38 4.83 -3.79
C ASP A 28 -3.45 5.09 -4.98
N LEU A 29 -3.88 4.75 -6.17
CA LEU A 29 -3.06 4.86 -7.36
C LEU A 29 -3.18 6.20 -8.07
N SER A 30 -3.93 7.12 -7.51
CA SER A 30 -4.15 8.42 -8.15
C SER A 30 -3.11 9.47 -7.76
N GLY A 31 -2.24 9.19 -6.81
CA GLY A 31 -1.46 10.21 -6.16
C GLY A 31 0.02 10.32 -6.48
N GLY A 32 0.57 9.55 -7.36
CA GLY A 32 2.01 9.59 -7.61
C GLY A 32 2.77 8.88 -6.49
N PHE A 33 3.72 9.57 -5.86
CA PHE A 33 4.51 8.95 -4.79
C PHE A 33 3.77 9.04 -3.45
N GLN A 34 3.70 7.93 -2.73
CA GLN A 34 3.07 7.87 -1.42
C GLN A 34 3.98 7.14 -0.44
N ARG A 35 3.97 7.60 0.81
CA ARG A 35 4.72 6.94 1.87
C ARG A 35 3.99 7.15 3.19
N TYR A 36 3.76 6.08 3.93
CA TYR A 36 3.06 6.18 5.20
C TYR A 36 3.38 4.95 6.06
N ILE A 37 2.97 5.03 7.33
CA ILE A 37 3.19 3.98 8.30
C ILE A 37 1.85 3.31 8.58
N GLU A 38 1.82 1.97 8.52
CA GLU A 38 0.65 1.19 8.87
C GLU A 38 1.06 0.08 9.82
N ASP A 39 0.13 -0.34 10.66
CA ASP A 39 0.39 -1.45 11.56
C ASP A 39 0.02 -2.75 10.89
N CYS A 40 0.84 -3.77 11.12
CA CYS A 40 0.52 -5.12 10.65
C CYS A 40 -0.74 -5.61 11.38
N GLU A 41 -1.70 -6.14 10.65
CA GLU A 41 -2.94 -6.59 11.27
C GLU A 41 -2.77 -7.87 12.07
N VAL A 42 -1.63 -8.54 11.94
CA VAL A 42 -1.36 -9.79 12.65
C VAL A 42 -0.49 -9.55 13.87
N CYS A 43 0.65 -8.89 13.71
CA CYS A 43 1.60 -8.70 14.80
C CYS A 43 1.57 -7.30 15.40
N CYS A 44 0.81 -6.39 14.82
CA CYS A 44 0.61 -5.03 15.31
C CYS A 44 1.87 -4.18 15.37
N ASN A 45 2.91 -4.56 14.63
CA ASN A 45 4.14 -3.79 14.56
C ASN A 45 4.08 -2.83 13.37
N PRO A 46 4.73 -1.66 13.48
CA PRO A 46 4.65 -0.65 12.42
C PRO A 46 5.45 -1.05 11.19
N ILE A 47 4.87 -0.77 10.03
CA ILE A 47 5.44 -1.06 8.74
C ILE A 47 5.47 0.23 7.95
N GLU A 48 6.61 0.55 7.36
CA GLU A 48 6.70 1.69 6.45
C GLU A 48 6.44 1.21 5.03
N ILE A 49 5.45 1.83 4.40
CA ILE A 49 5.04 1.48 3.05
C ILE A 49 5.31 2.68 2.15
N SER A 50 6.02 2.45 1.06
CA SER A 50 6.24 3.48 0.06
C SER A 50 5.98 2.89 -1.31
N TYR A 51 5.33 3.68 -2.15
CA TYR A 51 5.04 3.23 -3.50
C TYR A 51 4.90 4.43 -4.42
N GLN A 52 5.06 4.19 -5.70
CA GLN A 52 4.97 5.22 -6.70
C GLN A 52 4.05 4.75 -7.82
N THR A 53 3.24 5.67 -8.33
CA THR A 53 2.31 5.38 -9.41
C THR A 53 2.52 6.35 -10.55
N GLU A 54 2.18 5.91 -11.76
CA GLU A 54 2.17 6.74 -12.96
C GLU A 54 0.94 6.41 -13.77
N ASP A 55 0.14 7.42 -14.04
CA ASP A 55 -1.07 7.25 -14.85
C ASP A 55 -1.98 6.15 -14.33
N GLY A 56 -2.13 6.09 -13.01
CA GLY A 56 -2.98 5.09 -12.37
C GLY A 56 -2.39 3.70 -12.30
N THR A 57 -1.10 3.57 -12.60
CA THR A 57 -0.42 2.28 -12.59
C THR A 57 0.65 2.26 -11.52
N LEU A 58 0.72 1.18 -10.76
CA LEU A 58 1.75 1.02 -9.73
C LEU A 58 3.07 0.65 -10.39
N VAL A 59 4.08 1.51 -10.23
CA VAL A 59 5.39 1.29 -10.85
C VAL A 59 6.46 0.87 -9.85
N SER A 60 6.25 1.12 -8.55
CA SER A 60 7.17 0.61 -7.53
C SER A 60 6.42 0.45 -6.21
N PHE A 61 6.89 -0.49 -5.41
CA PHE A 61 6.28 -0.77 -4.12
C PHE A 61 7.35 -1.32 -3.18
N GLU A 62 7.48 -0.73 -2.00
CA GLU A 62 8.44 -1.16 -1.00
C GLU A 62 7.81 -1.21 0.36
N VAL A 63 8.23 -2.19 1.16
CA VAL A 63 7.77 -2.38 2.53
C VAL A 63 9.00 -2.52 3.41
N ARG A 64 9.02 -1.78 4.51
CA ARG A 64 10.15 -1.81 5.45
C ARG A 64 9.65 -1.85 6.87
N ILE A 65 10.53 -2.28 7.77
CA ILE A 65 10.28 -2.17 9.20
C ILE A 65 10.46 -0.70 9.57
N ALA A 66 9.42 -0.13 10.14
CA ALA A 66 9.44 1.29 10.52
C ALA A 66 10.14 1.50 11.85
#